data_50feffc25ae7bdb4b067e235ff06c57b
#
_entry.id   50feffc25ae7bdb4b067e235ff06c57b
#
_cell.length_a   1.000
_cell.length_b   1.000
_cell.length_c   1.000
_cell.angle_alpha   90.00
_cell.angle_beta   90.00
_cell.angle_gamma   90.00
#
_symmetry.space_group_name_H-M   'P 1'
#
loop_
_entity.id
_entity.type
_entity.pdbx_description
1 polymer ?
#
loop_
_entity_poly.entity_id
_entity_poly.type
_entity_poly.pdbx_seq_one_letter_code
_entity_poly.pdbx_strand_id
1 'polypeptide(L)'
;MFLNNYKDGRNSKIRSIVYKLTAFATAVIILQTFFFTASLVIGGVLKESKSNALNSFDEMVKSRKSYLERDMKNRWTNLGPFAEQISEKVSGEHDSSEALLSDVSLILVDMLRSTQATGAYLILKDETESGRKPALYLRDYDPLSNNYSNDDIYTVIGPSEISGSLKIPLDQTWKYDYEETDQNRDFFFRPYSKAHLSKNAGLLGYWSTPFRLSPDDFEIITYSMPLFDKDKNLRGIIGIEITLNYFVQLLPATDLQPKDSLGYMVAYRNDETKELNPVISIGALQKRIIDVESVLQFEEVDKYKDIFILKNHDYKKDVYASVNKIGLYPNNTPFESEEWYLIGFIKEDYLFKYYNSIQGIIIFSFVSSLILGILGSLYFSMRFSKPIVSLADKVRISEGNKKLNLDSTGLREVDELAEAMESAKDKMISLHLGLPG
;
A
#
# COMPACT_ATOMS: atom_id res chain seq x y z
N MET A 1 48.75 71.88 -22.02
CA MET A 1 48.54 70.93 -20.88
C MET A 1 47.16 71.15 -20.24
N PHE A 2 46.08 71.23 -20.98
CA PHE A 2 44.72 71.42 -20.42
C PHE A 2 43.60 70.95 -21.40
N LEU A 3 43.68 69.73 -21.95
CA LEU A 3 42.64 69.20 -22.84
C LEU A 3 42.44 67.67 -22.71
N ASN A 4 42.76 67.09 -21.54
CA ASN A 4 42.64 65.62 -21.43
C ASN A 4 41.76 65.12 -20.27
N ASN A 5 40.97 65.99 -19.59
CA ASN A 5 40.19 65.58 -18.44
C ASN A 5 38.65 65.67 -18.60
N TYR A 6 38.15 65.71 -19.82
CA TYR A 6 36.67 65.81 -20.03
C TYR A 6 36.02 64.58 -20.65
N LYS A 7 36.72 63.45 -20.75
CA LYS A 7 36.22 62.22 -21.39
C LYS A 7 35.73 61.12 -20.47
N ASP A 8 36.00 61.19 -19.17
CA ASP A 8 35.71 60.01 -18.28
C ASP A 8 34.44 60.10 -17.43
N GLY A 9 33.77 61.26 -17.39
CA GLY A 9 32.61 61.42 -16.48
C GLY A 9 31.23 61.05 -17.06
N ARG A 10 31.13 60.82 -18.38
CA ARG A 10 29.83 60.51 -19.04
C ARG A 10 29.55 59.05 -19.38
N ASN A 11 30.58 58.22 -19.35
CA ASN A 11 30.42 56.81 -19.79
C ASN A 11 29.95 55.82 -18.69
N SER A 12 29.85 56.26 -17.45
CA SER A 12 29.46 55.33 -16.37
C SER A 12 27.95 55.23 -16.08
N LYS A 13 27.11 56.01 -16.72
CA LYS A 13 25.65 56.04 -16.47
C LYS A 13 24.73 55.60 -17.64
N ILE A 14 25.23 55.42 -18.84
CA ILE A 14 24.44 54.96 -19.98
C ILE A 14 24.70 53.50 -20.21
N ARG A 15 23.98 52.61 -19.49
CA ARG A 15 23.97 51.18 -19.79
C ARG A 15 23.43 50.96 -21.21
N SER A 16 24.13 50.16 -22.02
CA SER A 16 23.77 49.82 -23.39
C SER A 16 22.30 49.38 -23.46
N ILE A 17 21.62 49.76 -24.58
CA ILE A 17 20.24 49.28 -24.88
C ILE A 17 20.18 47.77 -24.81
N VAL A 18 21.20 47.05 -25.27
CA VAL A 18 21.35 45.60 -25.17
C VAL A 18 21.17 45.15 -23.72
N TYR A 19 21.90 45.78 -22.79
CA TYR A 19 21.82 45.43 -21.37
C TYR A 19 20.43 45.68 -20.78
N LYS A 20 19.81 46.83 -21.11
CA LYS A 20 18.46 47.16 -20.59
C LYS A 20 17.40 46.21 -21.12
N LEU A 21 17.44 45.88 -22.43
CA LEU A 21 16.50 44.97 -23.07
C LEU A 21 16.66 43.54 -22.55
N THR A 22 17.92 43.07 -22.41
CA THR A 22 18.21 41.76 -21.83
C THR A 22 17.69 41.68 -20.39
N ALA A 23 18.01 42.67 -19.56
CA ALA A 23 17.58 42.71 -18.16
C ALA A 23 16.05 42.72 -18.03
N PHE A 24 15.35 43.49 -18.85
CA PHE A 24 13.90 43.53 -18.87
C PHE A 24 13.29 42.20 -19.30
N ALA A 25 13.73 41.65 -20.43
CA ALA A 25 13.24 40.36 -20.93
C ALA A 25 13.50 39.21 -19.93
N THR A 26 14.71 39.18 -19.34
CA THR A 26 15.06 38.19 -18.30
C THR A 26 14.17 38.36 -17.10
N ALA A 27 13.91 39.57 -16.61
CA ALA A 27 13.02 39.82 -15.46
C ALA A 27 11.58 39.33 -15.75
N VAL A 28 11.06 39.57 -16.94
CA VAL A 28 9.73 39.10 -17.37
C VAL A 28 9.67 37.55 -17.37
N ILE A 29 10.71 36.90 -17.90
CA ILE A 29 10.76 35.43 -17.96
C ILE A 29 10.86 34.83 -16.54
N ILE A 30 11.69 35.41 -15.68
CA ILE A 30 11.80 34.97 -14.27
C ILE A 30 10.44 35.11 -13.58
N LEU A 31 9.78 36.25 -13.74
CA LEU A 31 8.47 36.50 -13.14
C LEU A 31 7.41 35.52 -13.64
N GLN A 32 7.32 35.31 -14.96
CA GLN A 32 6.39 34.36 -15.57
C GLN A 32 6.63 32.93 -15.09
N THR A 33 7.90 32.47 -15.08
CA THR A 33 8.27 31.13 -14.63
C THR A 33 7.97 30.96 -13.14
N PHE A 34 8.23 32.00 -12.33
CA PHE A 34 7.89 31.98 -10.90
C PHE A 34 6.38 31.85 -10.69
N PHE A 35 5.56 32.68 -11.35
CA PHE A 35 4.11 32.62 -11.23
C PHE A 35 3.53 31.29 -11.69
N PHE A 36 4.03 30.74 -12.79
CA PHE A 36 3.59 29.43 -13.28
C PHE A 36 3.90 28.32 -12.27
N THR A 37 5.15 28.28 -11.79
CA THR A 37 5.54 27.27 -10.79
C THR A 37 4.80 27.44 -9.46
N ALA A 38 4.66 28.69 -8.99
CA ALA A 38 3.89 28.99 -7.79
C ALA A 38 2.42 28.56 -7.94
N SER A 39 1.81 28.77 -9.12
CA SER A 39 0.45 28.31 -9.41
C SER A 39 0.30 26.79 -9.32
N LEU A 40 1.27 26.01 -9.79
CA LEU A 40 1.26 24.54 -9.66
C LEU A 40 1.39 24.08 -8.20
N VAL A 41 2.26 24.74 -7.43
CA VAL A 41 2.47 24.40 -6.01
C VAL A 41 1.29 24.85 -5.15
N ILE A 42 0.84 26.09 -5.29
CA ILE A 42 -0.30 26.67 -4.55
C ILE A 42 -1.61 26.02 -5.00
N GLY A 43 -1.73 25.66 -6.29
CA GLY A 43 -2.89 24.93 -6.84
C GLY A 43 -3.08 23.53 -6.24
N GLY A 44 -2.18 23.11 -5.34
CA GLY A 44 -2.34 21.91 -4.55
C GLY A 44 -1.93 20.61 -5.22
N VAL A 45 -1.35 20.64 -6.43
CA VAL A 45 -0.95 19.43 -7.18
C VAL A 45 -0.08 18.49 -6.35
N LEU A 46 0.90 19.03 -5.64
CA LEU A 46 1.77 18.24 -4.77
C LEU A 46 1.03 17.68 -3.56
N LYS A 47 0.17 18.49 -2.93
CA LYS A 47 -0.63 18.07 -1.78
C LYS A 47 -1.63 16.99 -2.16
N GLU A 48 -2.30 17.16 -3.29
CA GLU A 48 -3.25 16.19 -3.81
C GLU A 48 -2.56 14.88 -4.20
N SER A 49 -1.38 14.95 -4.84
CA SER A 49 -0.57 13.77 -5.18
C SER A 49 -0.16 12.98 -3.93
N LYS A 50 0.23 13.67 -2.84
CA LYS A 50 0.54 13.01 -1.56
C LYS A 50 -0.70 12.37 -0.93
N SER A 51 -1.83 13.08 -0.93
CA SER A 51 -3.10 12.56 -0.42
C SER A 51 -3.58 11.35 -1.22
N ASN A 52 -3.49 11.41 -2.54
CA ASN A 52 -3.89 10.29 -3.41
C ASN A 52 -3.02 9.05 -3.19
N ALA A 53 -1.72 9.22 -2.93
CA ALA A 53 -0.83 8.10 -2.61
C ALA A 53 -1.26 7.39 -1.31
N LEU A 54 -1.56 8.15 -0.25
CA LEU A 54 -2.02 7.61 1.03
C LEU A 54 -3.39 6.93 0.89
N ASN A 55 -4.34 7.57 0.22
CA ASN A 55 -5.67 6.99 0.00
C ASN A 55 -5.60 5.71 -0.84
N SER A 56 -4.80 5.70 -1.92
CA SER A 56 -4.64 4.52 -2.77
C SER A 56 -4.01 3.36 -2.00
N PHE A 57 -3.06 3.64 -1.11
CA PHE A 57 -2.47 2.63 -0.25
C PHE A 57 -3.51 2.05 0.71
N ASP A 58 -4.27 2.89 1.40
CA ASP A 58 -5.32 2.47 2.32
C ASP A 58 -6.42 1.65 1.63
N GLU A 59 -6.87 2.08 0.45
CA GLU A 59 -7.85 1.35 -0.35
C GLU A 59 -7.34 -0.03 -0.81
N MET A 60 -6.05 -0.17 -1.13
CA MET A 60 -5.44 -1.47 -1.42
C MET A 60 -5.51 -2.41 -0.21
N VAL A 61 -5.15 -1.91 0.98
CA VAL A 61 -5.21 -2.69 2.21
C VAL A 61 -6.67 -3.06 2.56
N LYS A 62 -7.62 -2.12 2.42
CA LYS A 62 -9.05 -2.36 2.61
C LYS A 62 -9.61 -3.40 1.63
N SER A 63 -9.19 -3.35 0.39
CA SER A 63 -9.57 -4.36 -0.62
C SER A 63 -9.09 -5.75 -0.22
N ARG A 64 -7.83 -5.86 0.20
CA ARG A 64 -7.27 -7.14 0.68
C ARG A 64 -7.95 -7.61 1.96
N LYS A 65 -8.21 -6.69 2.90
CA LYS A 65 -8.97 -6.98 4.12
C LYS A 65 -10.35 -7.55 3.79
N SER A 66 -11.05 -6.95 2.83
CA SER A 66 -12.39 -7.42 2.44
C SER A 66 -12.36 -8.81 1.79
N TYR A 67 -11.30 -9.13 1.06
CA TYR A 67 -11.09 -10.47 0.50
C TYR A 67 -10.87 -11.49 1.62
N LEU A 68 -9.96 -11.21 2.56
CA LEU A 68 -9.69 -12.08 3.71
C LEU A 68 -10.92 -12.26 4.60
N GLU A 69 -11.63 -11.16 4.89
CA GLU A 69 -12.85 -11.17 5.69
C GLU A 69 -13.94 -12.05 5.06
N ARG A 70 -14.07 -12.03 3.73
CA ARG A 70 -15.02 -12.90 3.02
C ARG A 70 -14.70 -14.37 3.24
N ASP A 71 -13.43 -14.77 3.17
CA ASP A 71 -13.04 -16.16 3.40
C ASP A 71 -13.21 -16.54 4.86
N MET A 72 -12.75 -15.72 5.79
CA MET A 72 -12.89 -15.99 7.22
C MET A 72 -14.33 -15.96 7.72
N LYS A 73 -15.20 -15.17 7.15
CA LYS A 73 -16.58 -14.96 7.64
C LYS A 73 -17.63 -15.79 6.91
N ASN A 74 -17.44 -16.10 5.64
CA ASN A 74 -18.47 -16.74 4.83
C ASN A 74 -18.10 -18.17 4.42
N ARG A 75 -16.84 -18.41 4.04
CA ARG A 75 -16.41 -19.74 3.58
C ARG A 75 -16.08 -20.64 4.75
N TRP A 76 -15.18 -20.22 5.61
CA TRP A 76 -14.69 -21.06 6.71
C TRP A 76 -15.65 -21.17 7.89
N THR A 77 -16.54 -20.21 8.06
CA THR A 77 -17.55 -20.27 9.13
C THR A 77 -18.88 -20.88 8.71
N ASN A 78 -19.01 -21.30 7.45
CA ASN A 78 -20.25 -21.93 6.94
C ASN A 78 -20.37 -23.39 7.36
N LEU A 79 -20.35 -23.63 8.66
CA LEU A 79 -20.43 -24.96 9.26
C LEU A 79 -21.87 -25.38 9.60
N GLY A 80 -22.83 -24.46 9.52
CA GLY A 80 -24.24 -24.72 9.91
C GLY A 80 -24.84 -25.97 9.27
N PRO A 81 -24.77 -26.13 7.93
CA PRO A 81 -25.37 -27.32 7.26
C PRO A 81 -24.75 -28.64 7.73
N PHE A 82 -23.47 -28.67 8.01
CA PHE A 82 -22.79 -29.87 8.51
C PHE A 82 -23.10 -30.12 9.97
N ALA A 83 -23.18 -29.07 10.80
CA ALA A 83 -23.60 -29.18 12.19
C ALA A 83 -25.03 -29.72 12.33
N GLU A 84 -25.94 -29.35 11.44
CA GLU A 84 -27.30 -29.90 11.40
C GLU A 84 -27.32 -31.40 11.07
N GLN A 85 -26.59 -31.83 10.04
CA GLN A 85 -26.47 -33.24 9.68
C GLN A 85 -25.83 -34.07 10.84
N ILE A 86 -24.75 -33.53 11.45
CA ILE A 86 -24.14 -34.20 12.61
C ILE A 86 -25.07 -34.22 13.83
N SER A 87 -25.82 -33.13 14.05
CA SER A 87 -26.86 -33.07 15.12
C SER A 87 -27.90 -34.18 15.00
N GLU A 88 -28.26 -34.53 13.77
CA GLU A 88 -29.17 -35.65 13.52
C GLU A 88 -28.60 -37.00 13.94
N LYS A 89 -27.31 -37.20 13.60
CA LYS A 89 -26.59 -38.41 13.96
C LYS A 89 -26.39 -38.54 15.47
N VAL A 90 -25.89 -37.47 16.10
CA VAL A 90 -25.62 -37.41 17.55
C VAL A 90 -26.88 -37.60 18.40
N SER A 91 -28.06 -37.35 17.84
CA SER A 91 -29.33 -37.58 18.51
C SER A 91 -29.81 -39.05 18.45
N GLY A 92 -29.17 -39.87 17.61
CA GLY A 92 -29.46 -41.29 17.50
C GLY A 92 -28.88 -42.12 18.65
N GLU A 93 -29.31 -43.37 18.76
CA GLU A 93 -28.68 -44.32 19.65
C GLU A 93 -27.40 -44.89 19.01
N HIS A 94 -26.30 -44.87 19.71
CA HIS A 94 -25.04 -45.43 19.28
C HIS A 94 -24.48 -46.30 20.39
N ASP A 95 -23.91 -47.43 20.02
CA ASP A 95 -23.34 -48.39 20.97
C ASP A 95 -22.05 -47.85 21.62
N SER A 96 -21.34 -46.94 20.90
CA SER A 96 -20.13 -46.30 21.41
C SER A 96 -19.85 -44.96 20.73
N SER A 97 -18.92 -44.19 21.32
CA SER A 97 -18.45 -42.92 20.69
C SER A 97 -17.74 -43.16 19.35
N GLU A 98 -17.05 -44.28 19.19
CA GLU A 98 -16.39 -44.65 17.93
C GLU A 98 -17.42 -44.91 16.81
N ALA A 99 -18.56 -45.59 17.15
CA ALA A 99 -19.63 -45.82 16.19
C ALA A 99 -20.22 -44.49 15.70
N LEU A 100 -20.45 -43.56 16.64
CA LEU A 100 -20.91 -42.23 16.29
C LEU A 100 -19.89 -41.48 15.38
N LEU A 101 -18.58 -41.47 15.77
CA LEU A 101 -17.53 -40.82 14.98
C LEU A 101 -17.41 -41.44 13.58
N SER A 102 -17.62 -42.75 13.45
CA SER A 102 -17.67 -43.44 12.17
C SER A 102 -18.83 -42.95 11.30
N ASP A 103 -20.03 -42.83 11.88
CA ASP A 103 -21.25 -42.37 11.18
C ASP A 103 -21.18 -40.94 10.66
N VAL A 104 -20.39 -40.06 11.31
CA VAL A 104 -20.21 -38.66 10.93
C VAL A 104 -18.95 -38.42 10.08
N SER A 105 -18.11 -39.41 9.88
CA SER A 105 -16.79 -39.26 9.25
C SER A 105 -16.86 -38.69 7.83
N LEU A 106 -17.81 -39.16 7.00
CA LEU A 106 -18.00 -38.63 5.65
C LEU A 106 -18.52 -37.18 5.65
N ILE A 107 -19.32 -36.80 6.65
CA ILE A 107 -19.82 -35.42 6.79
C ILE A 107 -18.62 -34.48 7.09
N LEU A 108 -17.66 -34.95 7.89
CA LEU A 108 -16.43 -34.17 8.16
C LEU A 108 -15.53 -34.04 6.92
N VAL A 109 -15.41 -35.06 6.10
CA VAL A 109 -14.71 -35.00 4.81
C VAL A 109 -15.38 -33.98 3.89
N ASP A 110 -16.70 -34.00 3.78
CA ASP A 110 -17.45 -33.06 2.96
C ASP A 110 -17.33 -31.63 3.49
N MET A 111 -17.34 -31.45 4.81
CA MET A 111 -17.10 -30.17 5.46
C MET A 111 -15.71 -29.61 5.14
N LEU A 112 -14.68 -30.44 5.29
CA LEU A 112 -13.28 -30.10 4.98
C LEU A 112 -13.13 -29.60 3.54
N ARG A 113 -13.66 -30.34 2.58
CA ARG A 113 -13.61 -29.98 1.15
C ARG A 113 -14.45 -28.76 0.80
N SER A 114 -15.67 -28.65 1.33
CA SER A 114 -16.57 -27.53 1.04
C SER A 114 -16.03 -26.20 1.57
N THR A 115 -15.38 -26.22 2.72
CA THR A 115 -14.77 -25.05 3.32
C THR A 115 -13.41 -24.72 2.74
N GLN A 116 -12.76 -25.68 2.07
CA GLN A 116 -11.34 -25.58 1.64
C GLN A 116 -10.42 -25.18 2.82
N ALA A 117 -10.72 -25.72 3.99
CA ALA A 117 -9.90 -25.56 5.19
C ALA A 117 -8.75 -26.58 5.19
N THR A 118 -7.73 -26.34 5.99
CA THR A 118 -6.62 -27.30 6.14
C THR A 118 -6.97 -28.43 7.14
N GLY A 119 -8.03 -28.29 7.92
CA GLY A 119 -8.52 -29.35 8.77
C GLY A 119 -9.98 -29.16 9.14
N ALA A 120 -10.64 -30.27 9.51
CA ALA A 120 -11.99 -30.29 10.03
C ALA A 120 -12.09 -31.28 11.21
N TYR A 121 -12.84 -30.92 12.23
CA TYR A 121 -12.91 -31.74 13.45
C TYR A 121 -14.25 -31.70 14.14
N LEU A 122 -14.50 -32.80 14.83
CA LEU A 122 -15.54 -32.98 15.84
C LEU A 122 -14.89 -33.50 17.12
N ILE A 123 -15.10 -32.83 18.26
CA ILE A 123 -14.65 -33.27 19.57
C ILE A 123 -15.88 -33.38 20.47
N LEU A 124 -16.14 -34.58 21.00
CA LEU A 124 -17.26 -34.84 21.91
C LEU A 124 -16.96 -34.32 23.31
N LYS A 125 -18.00 -34.00 24.07
CA LYS A 125 -17.86 -33.47 25.42
C LYS A 125 -17.51 -34.55 26.46
N ASP A 126 -17.97 -35.78 26.21
CA ASP A 126 -17.86 -36.89 27.17
C ASP A 126 -16.40 -37.34 27.22
N GLU A 127 -15.91 -37.57 28.43
CA GLU A 127 -14.55 -38.02 28.63
C GLU A 127 -14.49 -39.56 28.63
N THR A 128 -13.43 -40.09 28.04
CA THR A 128 -13.09 -41.51 28.15
C THR A 128 -12.59 -41.84 29.60
N GLU A 129 -12.47 -43.12 29.92
CA GLU A 129 -11.90 -43.55 31.19
C GLU A 129 -10.49 -42.99 31.46
N SER A 130 -9.77 -42.60 30.38
CA SER A 130 -8.45 -41.97 30.45
C SER A 130 -8.49 -40.45 30.67
N GLY A 131 -9.67 -39.83 30.80
CA GLY A 131 -9.83 -38.37 30.91
C GLY A 131 -9.62 -37.62 29.62
N ARG A 132 -9.59 -38.31 28.47
CA ARG A 132 -9.49 -37.75 27.13
C ARG A 132 -10.87 -37.65 26.47
N LYS A 133 -10.99 -36.90 25.39
CA LYS A 133 -12.27 -36.72 24.69
C LYS A 133 -12.27 -37.46 23.35
N PRO A 134 -13.30 -38.30 23.08
CA PRO A 134 -13.43 -38.87 21.74
C PRO A 134 -13.51 -37.78 20.67
N ALA A 135 -12.74 -37.96 19.62
CA ALA A 135 -12.65 -36.95 18.56
C ALA A 135 -12.39 -37.58 17.19
N LEU A 136 -12.79 -36.90 16.14
CA LEU A 136 -12.31 -37.13 14.77
C LEU A 136 -11.78 -35.81 14.23
N TYR A 137 -10.50 -35.80 13.88
CA TYR A 137 -9.79 -34.63 13.35
C TYR A 137 -9.08 -35.04 12.06
N LEU A 138 -9.54 -34.47 10.93
CA LEU A 138 -9.02 -34.71 9.60
C LEU A 138 -8.24 -33.50 9.15
N ARG A 139 -7.11 -33.69 8.45
CA ARG A 139 -6.29 -32.63 7.87
C ARG A 139 -6.09 -32.87 6.39
N ASP A 140 -6.26 -31.81 5.59
CA ASP A 140 -6.00 -31.76 4.16
C ASP A 140 -4.73 -30.91 3.93
N TYR A 141 -3.72 -31.53 3.30
CA TYR A 141 -2.46 -30.86 3.02
C TYR A 141 -2.44 -30.05 1.72
N ASP A 142 -3.47 -30.20 0.87
CA ASP A 142 -3.64 -29.43 -0.37
C ASP A 142 -5.11 -28.98 -0.60
N PRO A 143 -5.65 -28.09 0.26
CA PRO A 143 -7.06 -27.67 0.21
C PRO A 143 -7.46 -26.99 -1.10
N LEU A 144 -6.50 -26.55 -1.92
CA LEU A 144 -6.74 -25.91 -3.22
C LEU A 144 -6.79 -26.91 -4.37
N SER A 145 -6.39 -28.14 -4.14
CA SER A 145 -6.49 -29.21 -5.12
C SER A 145 -7.96 -29.60 -5.33
N ASN A 146 -8.39 -29.62 -6.58
CA ASN A 146 -9.71 -30.18 -6.95
C ASN A 146 -9.65 -31.71 -7.04
N ASN A 147 -8.78 -32.33 -6.29
CA ASN A 147 -8.63 -33.77 -6.27
C ASN A 147 -9.81 -34.40 -5.51
N TYR A 148 -10.59 -35.21 -6.19
CA TYR A 148 -11.70 -35.97 -5.56
C TYR A 148 -11.20 -37.23 -4.83
N SER A 149 -9.90 -37.54 -4.85
CA SER A 149 -9.33 -38.61 -4.06
C SER A 149 -9.08 -38.13 -2.63
N ASN A 150 -9.04 -39.05 -1.66
CA ASN A 150 -8.72 -38.76 -0.27
C ASN A 150 -7.21 -38.85 0.01
N ASP A 151 -6.37 -38.86 -1.02
CA ASP A 151 -4.93 -39.14 -0.92
C ASP A 151 -4.14 -38.05 -0.18
N ASP A 152 -4.69 -36.86 -0.13
CA ASP A 152 -4.15 -35.65 0.54
C ASP A 152 -4.74 -35.39 1.94
N ILE A 153 -5.76 -36.21 2.32
CA ILE A 153 -6.39 -36.14 3.64
C ILE A 153 -5.73 -37.13 4.61
N TYR A 154 -5.50 -36.71 5.84
CA TYR A 154 -4.89 -37.50 6.91
C TYR A 154 -5.73 -37.43 8.16
N THR A 155 -5.75 -38.54 8.94
CA THR A 155 -6.36 -38.52 10.27
C THR A 155 -5.31 -38.10 11.31
N VAL A 156 -5.56 -36.97 11.97
CA VAL A 156 -4.70 -36.43 13.05
C VAL A 156 -5.15 -36.98 14.41
N ILE A 157 -6.47 -37.00 14.66
CA ILE A 157 -7.02 -37.58 15.87
C ILE A 157 -8.21 -38.45 15.49
N GLY A 158 -8.34 -39.62 16.07
CA GLY A 158 -9.49 -40.49 15.91
C GLY A 158 -9.14 -41.98 15.84
N PRO A 159 -10.17 -42.85 15.88
CA PRO A 159 -10.00 -44.31 15.75
C PRO A 159 -9.37 -44.69 14.40
N SER A 160 -8.37 -45.55 14.41
CA SER A 160 -7.67 -46.07 13.23
C SER A 160 -8.59 -46.81 12.26
N GLU A 161 -9.65 -47.40 12.77
CA GLU A 161 -10.69 -48.10 11.98
C GLU A 161 -11.43 -47.19 11.03
N ILE A 162 -11.66 -45.93 11.46
CA ILE A 162 -12.29 -44.89 10.64
C ILE A 162 -11.37 -44.52 9.47
N SER A 163 -10.07 -44.33 9.75
CA SER A 163 -9.05 -44.07 8.74
C SER A 163 -9.01 -45.18 7.68
N GLY A 164 -9.05 -46.43 8.12
CA GLY A 164 -9.11 -47.60 7.24
C GLY A 164 -10.36 -47.61 6.36
N SER A 165 -11.55 -47.28 6.92
CA SER A 165 -12.82 -47.25 6.19
C SER A 165 -12.85 -46.13 5.14
N LEU A 166 -12.31 -44.97 5.45
CA LEU A 166 -12.19 -43.80 4.57
C LEU A 166 -11.05 -43.93 3.56
N LYS A 167 -10.15 -44.91 3.74
CA LYS A 167 -8.88 -45.06 3.01
C LYS A 167 -7.98 -43.83 3.12
N ILE A 168 -7.97 -43.23 4.29
CA ILE A 168 -7.18 -42.05 4.63
C ILE A 168 -5.99 -42.52 5.49
N PRO A 169 -4.73 -42.08 5.23
CA PRO A 169 -3.59 -42.43 6.07
C PRO A 169 -3.68 -41.72 7.44
N LEU A 170 -2.97 -42.28 8.44
CA LEU A 170 -2.76 -41.65 9.72
C LEU A 170 -1.65 -40.59 9.56
N ASP A 171 -1.84 -39.43 10.23
CA ASP A 171 -0.80 -38.39 10.33
C ASP A 171 0.38 -38.85 11.18
N GLN A 172 1.54 -38.24 11.02
CA GLN A 172 2.74 -38.52 11.83
C GLN A 172 2.53 -38.20 13.31
N THR A 173 1.67 -37.22 13.61
CA THR A 173 1.33 -36.78 14.95
C THR A 173 0.06 -37.46 15.50
N TRP A 174 -0.41 -38.50 14.83
CA TRP A 174 -1.70 -39.14 15.11
C TRP A 174 -1.86 -39.56 16.58
N LYS A 175 -3.07 -39.28 17.10
CA LYS A 175 -3.54 -39.73 18.44
C LYS A 175 -4.95 -40.36 18.31
N TYR A 176 -5.24 -41.28 19.24
CA TYR A 176 -6.56 -41.93 19.24
C TYR A 176 -7.67 -41.00 19.74
N ASP A 177 -7.43 -40.26 20.80
CA ASP A 177 -8.36 -39.30 21.43
C ASP A 177 -7.75 -37.91 21.52
N TYR A 178 -8.61 -36.90 21.65
CA TYR A 178 -8.17 -35.52 21.95
C TYR A 178 -7.75 -35.40 23.41
N GLU A 179 -6.55 -34.89 23.61
CA GLU A 179 -5.97 -34.54 24.89
C GLU A 179 -5.89 -33.04 25.06
N GLU A 180 -6.65 -32.50 26.01
CA GLU A 180 -6.64 -31.08 26.33
C GLU A 180 -5.33 -30.71 27.06
N THR A 181 -4.64 -29.68 26.58
CA THR A 181 -3.42 -29.11 27.18
C THR A 181 -3.60 -27.61 27.32
N ASP A 182 -2.77 -26.94 28.13
CA ASP A 182 -2.83 -25.47 28.27
C ASP A 182 -2.63 -24.75 26.95
N GLN A 183 -1.90 -25.33 25.99
CA GLN A 183 -1.64 -24.72 24.69
C GLN A 183 -2.82 -24.84 23.69
N ASN A 184 -3.56 -25.96 23.75
CA ASN A 184 -4.63 -26.25 22.81
C ASN A 184 -6.03 -26.18 23.43
N ARG A 185 -6.16 -25.64 24.65
CA ARG A 185 -7.42 -25.62 25.38
C ARG A 185 -8.46 -24.67 24.78
N ASP A 186 -8.04 -23.49 24.39
CA ASP A 186 -8.94 -22.36 24.09
C ASP A 186 -9.89 -22.64 22.92
N PHE A 187 -9.44 -23.30 21.88
CA PHE A 187 -10.30 -23.57 20.71
C PHE A 187 -11.48 -24.52 21.03
N PHE A 188 -11.29 -25.40 22.02
CA PHE A 188 -12.37 -26.24 22.53
C PHE A 188 -13.17 -25.53 23.62
N PHE A 189 -12.50 -25.04 24.65
CA PHE A 189 -13.12 -24.57 25.89
C PHE A 189 -13.91 -23.27 25.71
N ARG A 190 -13.41 -22.30 24.93
CA ARG A 190 -14.08 -21.00 24.82
C ARG A 190 -15.47 -21.10 24.18
N PRO A 191 -15.69 -21.70 23.00
CA PRO A 191 -17.04 -21.89 22.46
C PRO A 191 -17.89 -22.84 23.32
N TYR A 192 -17.29 -23.90 23.90
CA TYR A 192 -17.97 -24.83 24.79
C TYR A 192 -18.55 -24.13 26.04
N SER A 193 -17.76 -23.31 26.71
CA SER A 193 -18.19 -22.60 27.92
C SER A 193 -19.29 -21.57 27.66
N LYS A 194 -19.36 -21.01 26.46
CA LYS A 194 -20.37 -20.03 26.05
C LYS A 194 -21.66 -20.66 25.48
N ALA A 195 -21.71 -21.99 25.34
CA ALA A 195 -22.84 -22.72 24.74
C ALA A 195 -24.17 -22.51 25.49
N HIS A 196 -24.14 -22.08 26.74
CA HIS A 196 -25.33 -21.76 27.53
C HIS A 196 -26.02 -20.45 27.12
N LEU A 197 -25.29 -19.52 26.45
CA LEU A 197 -25.78 -18.17 26.10
C LEU A 197 -26.74 -18.18 24.93
N SER A 198 -26.65 -19.14 24.01
CA SER A 198 -27.52 -19.25 22.85
C SER A 198 -27.70 -20.69 22.40
N LYS A 199 -28.83 -20.98 21.80
CA LYS A 199 -29.09 -22.27 21.11
C LYS A 199 -28.77 -22.18 19.60
N ASN A 200 -28.39 -21.02 19.11
CA ASN A 200 -27.85 -20.83 17.76
C ASN A 200 -26.34 -20.95 17.80
N ALA A 201 -25.81 -22.07 17.37
CA ALA A 201 -24.37 -22.37 17.39
C ALA A 201 -23.54 -21.34 16.58
N GLY A 202 -24.06 -20.83 15.47
CA GLY A 202 -23.36 -19.86 14.62
C GLY A 202 -23.10 -18.51 15.30
N LEU A 203 -23.87 -18.14 16.34
CA LEU A 203 -23.60 -16.95 17.15
C LEU A 203 -22.54 -17.16 18.23
N LEU A 204 -22.13 -18.40 18.44
CA LEU A 204 -21.18 -18.83 19.46
C LEU A 204 -19.83 -19.27 18.87
N GLY A 205 -19.62 -19.01 17.58
CA GLY A 205 -18.40 -19.36 16.90
C GLY A 205 -17.21 -18.51 17.39
N TYR A 206 -16.06 -19.13 17.49
CA TYR A 206 -14.83 -18.55 18.01
C TYR A 206 -13.64 -18.82 17.10
N TRP A 207 -12.90 -17.79 16.74
CA TRP A 207 -11.59 -17.87 16.11
C TRP A 207 -10.50 -17.91 17.16
N SER A 208 -9.71 -18.98 17.17
CA SER A 208 -8.59 -19.09 18.12
C SER A 208 -7.43 -18.18 17.71
N THR A 209 -6.64 -17.76 18.71
CA THR A 209 -5.27 -17.31 18.47
C THR A 209 -4.40 -18.46 17.97
N PRO A 210 -3.21 -18.20 17.36
CA PRO A 210 -2.32 -19.25 16.92
C PRO A 210 -1.91 -20.21 18.05
N PHE A 211 -1.97 -21.49 17.76
CA PHE A 211 -1.51 -22.54 18.67
C PHE A 211 -1.06 -23.79 17.89
N ARG A 212 -0.56 -24.81 18.61
CA ARG A 212 -0.21 -26.13 18.06
C ARG A 212 -1.00 -27.21 18.77
N LEU A 213 -1.51 -28.20 18.03
CA LEU A 213 -2.19 -29.35 18.63
C LEU A 213 -1.23 -30.22 19.48
N SER A 214 0.03 -30.32 19.05
CA SER A 214 1.14 -30.94 19.76
C SER A 214 2.43 -30.14 19.52
N PRO A 215 3.49 -30.32 20.37
CA PRO A 215 4.73 -29.53 20.24
C PRO A 215 5.41 -29.61 18.85
N ASP A 216 5.28 -30.73 18.18
CA ASP A 216 5.91 -31.00 16.88
C ASP A 216 5.00 -30.69 15.69
N ASP A 217 3.79 -30.16 15.94
CA ASP A 217 2.80 -29.85 14.91
C ASP A 217 2.96 -28.43 14.32
N PHE A 218 2.23 -28.16 13.24
CA PHE A 218 2.15 -26.83 12.63
C PHE A 218 1.44 -25.84 13.53
N GLU A 219 1.76 -24.57 13.37
CA GLU A 219 0.95 -23.49 13.93
C GLU A 219 -0.33 -23.29 13.12
N ILE A 220 -1.45 -23.26 13.82
CA ILE A 220 -2.80 -23.22 13.28
C ILE A 220 -3.64 -22.15 13.97
N ILE A 221 -4.68 -21.71 13.29
CA ILE A 221 -5.85 -21.05 13.86
C ILE A 221 -7.06 -21.90 13.55
N THR A 222 -8.06 -21.85 14.41
CA THR A 222 -9.29 -22.64 14.23
C THR A 222 -10.51 -21.75 14.34
N TYR A 223 -11.56 -22.12 13.62
CA TYR A 223 -12.91 -21.64 13.90
C TYR A 223 -13.71 -22.79 14.51
N SER A 224 -14.21 -22.61 15.71
CA SER A 224 -14.94 -23.62 16.50
C SER A 224 -16.31 -23.11 16.88
N MET A 225 -17.32 -23.97 16.87
CA MET A 225 -18.64 -23.66 17.40
C MET A 225 -19.21 -24.84 18.18
N PRO A 226 -20.13 -24.60 19.17
CA PRO A 226 -20.78 -25.68 19.90
C PRO A 226 -21.61 -26.56 18.97
N LEU A 227 -21.58 -27.86 19.21
CA LEU A 227 -22.46 -28.82 18.58
C LEU A 227 -23.59 -29.20 19.56
N PHE A 228 -24.82 -29.00 19.11
CA PHE A 228 -26.04 -29.39 19.85
C PHE A 228 -26.70 -30.57 19.17
N ASP A 229 -27.37 -31.43 19.96
CA ASP A 229 -28.32 -32.41 19.44
C ASP A 229 -29.69 -31.77 19.07
N LYS A 230 -30.64 -32.57 18.59
CA LYS A 230 -32.00 -32.11 18.23
C LYS A 230 -32.74 -31.51 19.44
N ASP A 231 -32.47 -31.99 20.64
CA ASP A 231 -33.06 -31.51 21.90
C ASP A 231 -32.30 -30.28 22.45
N LYS A 232 -31.35 -29.74 21.69
CA LYS A 232 -30.53 -28.61 22.06
C LYS A 232 -29.63 -28.86 23.26
N ASN A 233 -29.27 -30.11 23.57
CA ASN A 233 -28.23 -30.44 24.52
C ASN A 233 -26.86 -30.30 23.86
N LEU A 234 -25.90 -29.76 24.59
CA LEU A 234 -24.51 -29.63 24.15
C LEU A 234 -23.86 -31.02 24.08
N ARG A 235 -23.30 -31.39 22.93
CA ARG A 235 -22.64 -32.68 22.69
C ARG A 235 -21.12 -32.57 22.50
N GLY A 236 -20.64 -31.39 22.17
CA GLY A 236 -19.22 -31.14 21.92
C GLY A 236 -19.01 -29.86 21.13
N ILE A 237 -17.93 -29.82 20.37
CA ILE A 237 -17.64 -28.76 19.42
C ILE A 237 -17.37 -29.34 18.03
N ILE A 238 -17.69 -28.55 17.01
CA ILE A 238 -17.32 -28.78 15.61
C ILE A 238 -16.53 -27.59 15.11
N GLY A 239 -15.55 -27.79 14.24
CA GLY A 239 -14.77 -26.68 13.72
C GLY A 239 -13.89 -27.06 12.55
N ILE A 240 -13.19 -26.03 12.06
CA ILE A 240 -12.17 -26.13 11.01
C ILE A 240 -10.82 -25.60 11.50
N GLU A 241 -9.77 -26.08 10.85
CA GLU A 241 -8.39 -25.63 11.03
C GLU A 241 -7.90 -24.89 9.80
N ILE A 242 -7.13 -23.83 10.01
CA ILE A 242 -6.35 -23.17 8.98
C ILE A 242 -4.89 -23.10 9.45
N THR A 243 -4.00 -23.80 8.74
CA THR A 243 -2.56 -23.69 9.03
C THR A 243 -2.06 -22.29 8.67
N LEU A 244 -1.12 -21.75 9.46
CA LEU A 244 -0.58 -20.41 9.15
C LEU A 244 0.13 -20.38 7.81
N ASN A 245 0.73 -21.48 7.37
CA ASN A 245 1.34 -21.59 6.03
C ASN A 245 0.32 -21.44 4.90
N TYR A 246 -0.86 -22.03 5.03
CA TYR A 246 -1.95 -21.85 4.08
C TYR A 246 -2.53 -20.42 4.15
N PHE A 247 -2.68 -19.87 5.33
CA PHE A 247 -3.15 -18.51 5.54
C PHE A 247 -2.26 -17.46 4.87
N VAL A 248 -0.93 -17.67 4.90
CA VAL A 248 0.06 -16.84 4.18
C VAL A 248 -0.21 -16.78 2.68
N GLN A 249 -0.64 -17.88 2.06
CA GLN A 249 -0.90 -17.93 0.60
C GLN A 249 -2.09 -17.03 0.18
N LEU A 250 -2.99 -16.72 1.10
CA LEU A 250 -4.15 -15.85 0.86
C LEU A 250 -3.80 -14.36 0.92
N LEU A 251 -2.59 -14.03 1.35
CA LEU A 251 -2.08 -12.67 1.47
C LEU A 251 -0.85 -12.43 0.57
N PRO A 252 -0.98 -12.56 -0.77
CA PRO A 252 0.17 -12.38 -1.64
C PRO A 252 0.70 -10.95 -1.55
N ALA A 253 1.95 -10.79 -1.10
CA ALA A 253 2.62 -9.49 -1.03
C ALA A 253 2.83 -8.85 -2.43
N THR A 254 2.53 -9.59 -3.50
CA THR A 254 2.65 -9.12 -4.90
C THR A 254 1.65 -8.05 -5.29
N ASP A 255 0.54 -7.92 -4.57
CA ASP A 255 -0.46 -6.87 -4.83
C ASP A 255 0.09 -5.49 -4.53
N LEU A 256 1.00 -5.44 -3.61
CA LEU A 256 1.64 -4.25 -3.13
C LEU A 256 2.99 -4.12 -3.87
N GLN A 257 3.00 -3.64 -5.09
CA GLN A 257 4.22 -3.47 -5.89
C GLN A 257 5.03 -2.24 -5.48
N PRO A 258 6.36 -2.32 -5.53
CA PRO A 258 7.28 -3.40 -5.95
C PRO A 258 7.62 -4.36 -4.80
N LYS A 259 8.06 -5.57 -5.15
CA LYS A 259 8.30 -6.72 -4.26
C LYS A 259 9.10 -6.44 -2.98
N ASP A 260 9.92 -5.39 -2.95
CA ASP A 260 10.83 -5.09 -1.83
C ASP A 260 10.29 -4.04 -0.85
N SER A 261 9.08 -3.53 -1.05
CA SER A 261 8.59 -2.35 -0.34
C SER A 261 7.49 -2.62 0.66
N LEU A 262 6.89 -3.80 0.64
CA LEU A 262 5.58 -3.99 1.25
C LEU A 262 5.42 -5.34 1.90
N GLY A 263 4.55 -5.37 2.90
CA GLY A 263 4.10 -6.58 3.55
C GLY A 263 2.73 -6.40 4.15
N TYR A 264 2.08 -7.52 4.40
CA TYR A 264 0.87 -7.59 5.20
C TYR A 264 1.17 -8.28 6.52
N MET A 265 0.43 -7.89 7.53
CA MET A 265 0.36 -8.56 8.81
C MET A 265 -1.09 -8.75 9.19
N VAL A 266 -1.44 -9.94 9.66
CA VAL A 266 -2.65 -10.15 10.43
C VAL A 266 -2.26 -10.16 11.90
N ALA A 267 -2.98 -9.38 12.69
CA ALA A 267 -2.75 -9.27 14.13
C ALA A 267 -4.08 -9.37 14.87
N TYR A 268 -4.04 -9.86 16.11
CA TYR A 268 -5.17 -9.77 17.04
C TYR A 268 -4.83 -8.81 18.18
N ARG A 269 -5.83 -8.13 18.72
CA ARG A 269 -5.68 -7.27 19.87
C ARG A 269 -5.86 -8.10 21.15
N ASN A 270 -4.87 -8.06 22.01
CA ASN A 270 -4.98 -8.65 23.34
C ASN A 270 -5.93 -7.80 24.19
N ASP A 271 -6.93 -8.42 24.82
CA ASP A 271 -7.93 -7.71 25.63
C ASP A 271 -7.34 -7.05 26.87
N GLU A 272 -6.29 -7.61 27.45
CA GLU A 272 -5.66 -7.12 28.68
C GLU A 272 -4.70 -5.97 28.42
N THR A 273 -3.77 -6.15 27.47
CA THR A 273 -2.71 -5.16 27.18
C THR A 273 -3.12 -4.12 26.13
N LYS A 274 -4.20 -4.41 25.37
CA LYS A 274 -4.63 -3.64 24.18
C LYS A 274 -3.58 -3.57 23.07
N GLU A 275 -2.55 -4.38 23.15
CA GLU A 275 -1.49 -4.47 22.16
C GLU A 275 -1.90 -5.35 20.98
N LEU A 276 -1.32 -5.04 19.82
CA LEU A 276 -1.50 -5.83 18.61
C LEU A 276 -0.43 -6.93 18.56
N ASN A 277 -0.87 -8.17 18.69
CA ASN A 277 -0.02 -9.34 18.60
C ASN A 277 -0.05 -9.91 17.18
N PRO A 278 1.10 -10.09 16.54
CA PRO A 278 1.16 -10.68 15.21
C PRO A 278 0.66 -12.12 15.19
N VAL A 279 -0.19 -12.46 14.22
CA VAL A 279 -0.59 -13.82 13.87
C VAL A 279 0.30 -14.34 12.76
N ILE A 280 0.34 -13.59 11.67
CA ILE A 280 1.23 -13.84 10.53
C ILE A 280 1.72 -12.51 9.98
N SER A 281 2.91 -12.54 9.38
CA SER A 281 3.43 -11.43 8.60
C SER A 281 4.09 -11.93 7.32
N ILE A 282 3.95 -11.16 6.23
CA ILE A 282 4.35 -11.54 4.89
C ILE A 282 5.06 -10.37 4.22
N GLY A 283 6.02 -10.69 3.38
CA GLY A 283 6.75 -9.73 2.55
C GLY A 283 8.15 -9.44 3.02
N ALA A 284 8.85 -8.56 2.30
CA ALA A 284 10.25 -8.23 2.55
C ALA A 284 10.49 -7.54 3.92
N LEU A 285 9.43 -7.01 4.51
CA LEU A 285 9.49 -6.29 5.78
C LEU A 285 9.56 -7.21 7.00
N GLN A 286 9.08 -8.44 6.87
CA GLN A 286 8.96 -9.41 7.97
C GLN A 286 10.27 -9.61 8.75
N LYS A 287 11.39 -9.76 8.03
CA LYS A 287 12.70 -10.07 8.66
C LYS A 287 13.50 -8.84 9.12
N ARG A 288 13.06 -7.63 8.74
CA ARG A 288 13.84 -6.40 8.96
C ARG A 288 13.14 -5.33 9.78
N ILE A 289 11.83 -5.41 9.92
CA ILE A 289 11.02 -4.35 10.53
C ILE A 289 10.34 -4.82 11.82
N ILE A 290 9.96 -6.10 11.87
CA ILE A 290 9.21 -6.63 13.00
C ILE A 290 10.06 -7.71 13.63
N ASP A 291 10.69 -7.35 14.73
CA ASP A 291 11.14 -8.34 15.68
C ASP A 291 9.89 -8.92 16.33
N VAL A 292 9.71 -10.24 16.26
CA VAL A 292 8.51 -10.94 16.74
C VAL A 292 8.24 -10.69 18.23
N GLU A 293 9.26 -10.19 18.95
CA GLU A 293 9.20 -9.87 20.39
C GLU A 293 8.89 -8.38 20.66
N SER A 294 8.84 -7.51 19.65
CA SER A 294 8.63 -6.08 19.86
C SER A 294 7.18 -5.67 19.64
N VAL A 295 6.62 -4.97 20.63
CA VAL A 295 5.31 -4.33 20.55
C VAL A 295 5.31 -3.29 19.44
N LEU A 296 4.35 -3.38 18.52
CA LEU A 296 4.19 -2.41 17.44
C LEU A 296 3.76 -1.05 18.00
N GLN A 297 4.57 -0.02 17.75
CA GLN A 297 4.26 1.35 18.15
C GLN A 297 3.89 2.17 16.91
N PHE A 298 2.69 2.76 16.95
CA PHE A 298 2.12 3.54 15.86
C PHE A 298 1.98 5.00 16.27
N GLU A 299 2.35 5.90 15.36
CA GLU A 299 2.07 7.33 15.44
C GLU A 299 1.00 7.67 14.42
N GLU A 300 -0.02 8.43 14.84
CA GLU A 300 -1.12 8.85 13.97
C GLU A 300 -0.62 9.81 12.88
N VAL A 301 -1.15 9.65 11.67
CA VAL A 301 -0.93 10.58 10.57
C VAL A 301 -2.11 11.55 10.52
N ASP A 302 -1.85 12.84 10.71
CA ASP A 302 -2.87 13.90 10.67
C ASP A 302 -3.84 13.73 9.49
N LYS A 303 -5.14 13.76 9.77
CA LYS A 303 -6.27 13.64 8.82
C LYS A 303 -6.56 12.23 8.27
N TYR A 304 -5.79 11.22 8.63
CA TYR A 304 -6.01 9.84 8.18
C TYR A 304 -6.28 8.94 9.39
N LYS A 305 -7.50 8.43 9.48
CA LYS A 305 -7.94 7.65 10.64
C LYS A 305 -7.28 6.27 10.74
N ASP A 306 -7.02 5.67 9.58
CA ASP A 306 -6.56 4.27 9.48
C ASP A 306 -5.08 4.17 9.06
N ILE A 307 -4.38 5.31 8.89
CA ILE A 307 -2.97 5.37 8.47
C ILE A 307 -2.10 5.87 9.60
N PHE A 308 -1.03 5.17 9.86
CA PHE A 308 -0.07 5.41 10.93
C PHE A 308 1.36 5.34 10.41
N ILE A 309 2.31 5.86 11.20
CA ILE A 309 3.74 5.67 11.00
C ILE A 309 4.23 4.67 12.06
N LEU A 310 4.88 3.60 11.63
CA LEU A 310 5.51 2.63 12.53
C LEU A 310 6.79 3.23 13.11
N LYS A 311 6.99 3.16 14.43
CA LYS A 311 8.14 3.76 15.13
C LYS A 311 9.26 2.78 15.45
N ASN A 312 8.93 1.56 15.85
CA ASN A 312 9.92 0.56 16.27
C ASN A 312 10.44 -0.23 15.06
N HIS A 313 11.35 0.37 14.27
CA HIS A 313 11.98 -0.32 13.16
C HIS A 313 13.39 0.21 12.86
N ASP A 314 14.26 -0.64 12.35
CA ASP A 314 15.65 -0.32 12.01
C ASP A 314 15.83 0.36 10.63
N TYR A 315 14.73 0.85 10.05
CA TYR A 315 14.76 1.47 8.73
C TYR A 315 15.16 2.94 8.81
N LYS A 316 15.95 3.43 7.83
CA LYS A 316 16.42 4.84 7.81
C LYS A 316 15.31 5.85 7.50
N LYS A 317 14.19 5.42 6.95
CA LYS A 317 13.06 6.26 6.53
C LYS A 317 11.78 5.72 7.12
N ASP A 318 10.74 6.55 7.17
CA ASP A 318 9.46 6.19 7.73
C ASP A 318 8.83 4.99 7.02
N VAL A 319 8.13 4.18 7.79
CA VAL A 319 7.28 3.08 7.34
C VAL A 319 5.85 3.43 7.67
N TYR A 320 5.05 3.56 6.63
CA TYR A 320 3.61 3.80 6.78
C TYR A 320 2.87 2.48 6.95
N ALA A 321 1.86 2.49 7.80
CA ALA A 321 0.99 1.36 8.05
C ALA A 321 -0.48 1.78 7.84
N SER A 322 -1.26 0.96 7.14
CA SER A 322 -2.71 1.07 7.11
C SER A 322 -3.29 -0.05 7.95
N VAL A 323 -4.03 0.31 9.02
CA VAL A 323 -4.53 -0.61 10.06
C VAL A 323 -6.05 -0.72 9.93
N ASN A 324 -6.53 -1.90 9.55
CA ASN A 324 -7.93 -2.11 9.24
C ASN A 324 -8.53 -3.27 10.04
N LYS A 325 -9.56 -3.01 10.84
CA LYS A 325 -10.26 -4.05 11.61
C LYS A 325 -10.98 -5.03 10.68
N ILE A 326 -10.80 -6.33 10.93
CA ILE A 326 -11.53 -7.42 10.28
C ILE A 326 -12.80 -7.69 11.09
N GLY A 327 -13.96 -7.60 10.46
CA GLY A 327 -15.25 -7.79 11.13
C GLY A 327 -15.64 -9.26 11.24
N LEU A 328 -15.00 -10.03 12.11
CA LEU A 328 -15.22 -11.48 12.22
C LEU A 328 -16.51 -11.84 12.95
N TYR A 329 -16.90 -11.05 13.92
CA TYR A 329 -18.03 -11.36 14.80
C TYR A 329 -19.20 -10.40 14.58
N PRO A 330 -20.45 -10.91 14.56
CA PRO A 330 -21.62 -10.06 14.63
C PRO A 330 -21.71 -9.32 15.98
N ASN A 331 -22.44 -8.21 15.99
CA ASN A 331 -22.71 -7.48 17.22
C ASN A 331 -23.54 -8.34 18.21
N ASN A 332 -23.33 -8.14 19.48
CA ASN A 332 -24.00 -8.86 20.58
C ASN A 332 -23.68 -10.36 20.60
N THR A 333 -22.52 -10.77 20.14
CA THR A 333 -22.00 -12.14 20.29
C THR A 333 -20.97 -12.21 21.41
N PRO A 334 -20.74 -13.40 22.03
CA PRO A 334 -19.82 -13.51 23.16
C PRO A 334 -18.37 -13.14 22.88
N PHE A 335 -17.98 -13.11 21.59
CA PHE A 335 -16.61 -12.85 21.15
C PHE A 335 -16.50 -11.54 20.34
N GLU A 336 -17.50 -10.65 20.41
CA GLU A 336 -17.48 -9.35 19.72
C GLU A 336 -16.27 -8.47 20.10
N SER A 337 -15.78 -8.62 21.33
CA SER A 337 -14.58 -7.88 21.83
C SER A 337 -13.25 -8.41 21.26
N GLU A 338 -13.24 -9.61 20.67
CA GLU A 338 -12.06 -10.18 20.03
C GLU A 338 -11.80 -9.46 18.71
N GLU A 339 -10.78 -8.62 18.65
CA GLU A 339 -10.51 -7.78 17.52
C GLU A 339 -9.32 -8.29 16.70
N TRP A 340 -9.57 -8.51 15.41
CA TRP A 340 -8.57 -8.88 14.44
C TRP A 340 -8.35 -7.75 13.44
N TYR A 341 -7.11 -7.58 12.98
CA TYR A 341 -6.71 -6.51 12.10
C TYR A 341 -5.88 -7.04 10.93
N LEU A 342 -6.12 -6.47 9.74
CA LEU A 342 -5.18 -6.54 8.63
C LEU A 342 -4.41 -5.22 8.60
N ILE A 343 -3.08 -5.33 8.61
CA ILE A 343 -2.17 -4.20 8.55
C ILE A 343 -1.34 -4.34 7.28
N GLY A 344 -1.38 -3.33 6.42
CA GLY A 344 -0.49 -3.21 5.29
C GLY A 344 0.66 -2.26 5.62
N PHE A 345 1.90 -2.62 5.25
CA PHE A 345 3.08 -1.79 5.46
C PHE A 345 3.70 -1.35 4.16
N ILE A 346 4.15 -0.08 4.09
CA ILE A 346 4.83 0.49 2.93
C ILE A 346 5.94 1.44 3.36
N LYS A 347 7.09 1.40 2.68
CA LYS A 347 8.16 2.37 2.87
C LYS A 347 7.78 3.72 2.27
N GLU A 348 8.17 4.81 2.93
CA GLU A 348 7.96 6.18 2.46
C GLU A 348 8.39 6.39 1.00
N ASP A 349 9.56 5.90 0.62
CA ASP A 349 10.11 6.07 -0.73
C ASP A 349 9.20 5.53 -1.83
N TYR A 350 8.54 4.41 -1.56
CA TYR A 350 7.65 3.77 -2.51
C TYR A 350 6.27 4.40 -2.50
N LEU A 351 5.76 4.70 -1.32
CA LEU A 351 4.48 5.37 -1.15
C LEU A 351 4.46 6.71 -1.90
N PHE A 352 5.52 7.50 -1.78
CA PHE A 352 5.63 8.81 -2.38
C PHE A 352 6.48 8.85 -3.66
N LYS A 353 6.79 7.70 -4.27
CA LYS A 353 7.60 7.65 -5.49
C LYS A 353 7.05 8.54 -6.59
N TYR A 354 5.76 8.48 -6.83
CA TYR A 354 5.09 9.30 -7.85
C TYR A 354 5.08 10.78 -7.47
N TYR A 355 4.81 11.11 -6.22
CA TYR A 355 4.92 12.47 -5.67
C TYR A 355 6.33 13.05 -5.87
N ASN A 356 7.36 12.30 -5.50
CA ASN A 356 8.75 12.71 -5.65
C ASN A 356 9.14 12.92 -7.13
N SER A 357 8.62 12.08 -8.04
CA SER A 357 8.83 12.24 -9.48
C SER A 357 8.20 13.52 -10.01
N ILE A 358 6.95 13.82 -9.63
CA ILE A 358 6.27 15.07 -10.01
C ILE A 358 7.04 16.28 -9.49
N GLN A 359 7.47 16.25 -8.22
CA GLN A 359 8.29 17.32 -7.64
C GLN A 359 9.59 17.52 -8.42
N GLY A 360 10.28 16.42 -8.77
CA GLY A 360 11.50 16.48 -9.59
C GLY A 360 11.26 17.10 -10.97
N ILE A 361 10.15 16.72 -11.66
CA ILE A 361 9.78 17.28 -12.95
C ILE A 361 9.48 18.78 -12.84
N ILE A 362 8.78 19.22 -11.82
CA ILE A 362 8.49 20.64 -11.58
C ILE A 362 9.79 21.44 -11.40
N ILE A 363 10.70 20.95 -10.55
CA ILE A 363 12.00 21.60 -10.31
C ILE A 363 12.83 21.63 -11.60
N PHE A 364 12.92 20.52 -12.31
CA PHE A 364 13.67 20.44 -13.57
C PHE A 364 13.11 21.39 -14.62
N SER A 365 11.77 21.45 -14.78
CA SER A 365 11.09 22.35 -15.72
C SER A 365 11.32 23.81 -15.35
N PHE A 366 11.32 24.16 -14.06
CA PHE A 366 11.63 25.51 -13.57
C PHE A 366 13.05 25.92 -13.95
N VAL A 367 14.04 25.11 -13.63
CA VAL A 367 15.46 25.38 -13.92
C VAL A 367 15.69 25.47 -15.43
N SER A 368 15.16 24.53 -16.20
CA SER A 368 15.29 24.53 -17.68
C SER A 368 14.66 25.77 -18.31
N SER A 369 13.47 26.17 -17.83
CA SER A 369 12.80 27.38 -18.31
C SER A 369 13.62 28.65 -18.04
N LEU A 370 14.23 28.74 -16.86
CA LEU A 370 15.13 29.88 -16.53
C LEU A 370 16.35 29.93 -17.46
N ILE A 371 17.02 28.79 -17.67
CA ILE A 371 18.20 28.71 -18.53
C ILE A 371 17.83 29.10 -19.97
N LEU A 372 16.80 28.48 -20.53
CA LEU A 372 16.34 28.77 -21.89
C LEU A 372 15.87 30.22 -22.04
N GLY A 373 15.20 30.75 -21.02
CA GLY A 373 14.76 32.14 -21.01
C GLY A 373 15.91 33.13 -21.01
N ILE A 374 16.97 32.90 -20.20
CA ILE A 374 18.17 33.74 -20.18
C ILE A 374 18.90 33.66 -21.52
N LEU A 375 19.14 32.45 -22.04
CA LEU A 375 19.78 32.27 -23.35
C LEU A 375 18.98 32.93 -24.49
N GLY A 376 17.67 32.73 -24.49
CA GLY A 376 16.77 33.38 -25.46
C GLY A 376 16.81 34.88 -25.35
N SER A 377 16.73 35.46 -24.16
CA SER A 377 16.80 36.90 -23.92
C SER A 377 18.14 37.48 -24.39
N LEU A 378 19.25 36.82 -24.12
CA LEU A 378 20.57 37.21 -24.62
C LEU A 378 20.63 37.16 -26.16
N TYR A 379 20.17 36.09 -26.77
CA TYR A 379 20.16 35.93 -28.22
C TYR A 379 19.32 37.03 -28.91
N PHE A 380 18.07 37.23 -28.48
CA PHE A 380 17.19 38.23 -29.03
C PHE A 380 17.73 39.64 -28.81
N SER A 381 18.23 39.95 -27.63
CA SER A 381 18.81 41.25 -27.31
C SER A 381 20.02 41.55 -28.22
N MET A 382 20.90 40.58 -28.43
CA MET A 382 22.06 40.75 -29.35
C MET A 382 21.60 40.87 -30.82
N ARG A 383 20.61 40.06 -31.24
CA ARG A 383 20.15 40.09 -32.62
C ARG A 383 19.45 41.39 -33.02
N PHE A 384 18.65 41.98 -32.11
CA PHE A 384 17.89 43.20 -32.39
C PHE A 384 18.63 44.47 -31.97
N SER A 385 19.40 44.47 -30.91
CA SER A 385 20.05 45.68 -30.43
C SER A 385 21.41 45.98 -31.10
N LYS A 386 22.18 44.94 -31.50
CA LYS A 386 23.49 45.15 -32.15
C LYS A 386 23.39 45.99 -33.41
N PRO A 387 22.44 45.74 -34.34
CA PRO A 387 22.30 46.58 -35.55
C PRO A 387 22.04 48.04 -35.20
N ILE A 388 21.16 48.31 -34.24
CA ILE A 388 20.78 49.69 -33.84
C ILE A 388 22.00 50.41 -33.23
N VAL A 389 22.76 49.73 -32.38
CA VAL A 389 23.97 50.29 -31.75
C VAL A 389 25.06 50.52 -32.81
N SER A 390 25.24 49.58 -33.76
CA SER A 390 26.19 49.74 -34.89
C SER A 390 25.82 50.89 -35.77
N LEU A 391 24.51 51.08 -36.09
CA LEU A 391 24.04 52.24 -36.87
C LEU A 391 24.38 53.55 -36.14
N ALA A 392 24.06 53.66 -34.85
CA ALA A 392 24.35 54.84 -34.05
C ALA A 392 25.84 55.15 -33.97
N ASP A 393 26.70 54.13 -33.84
CA ASP A 393 28.13 54.29 -33.81
C ASP A 393 28.69 54.73 -35.18
N LYS A 394 28.24 54.13 -36.29
CA LYS A 394 28.64 54.52 -37.64
C LYS A 394 28.26 55.99 -37.95
N VAL A 395 27.06 56.39 -37.57
CA VAL A 395 26.60 57.79 -37.72
C VAL A 395 27.45 58.74 -36.89
N ARG A 396 27.82 58.36 -35.66
CA ARG A 396 28.62 59.18 -34.76
C ARG A 396 30.09 59.32 -35.21
N ILE A 397 30.67 58.25 -35.79
CA ILE A 397 32.07 58.23 -36.23
C ILE A 397 32.21 58.96 -37.56
N SER A 398 31.14 59.11 -38.34
CA SER A 398 31.12 59.81 -39.63
C SER A 398 31.20 61.32 -39.45
N GLU A 399 32.36 61.82 -38.95
CA GLU A 399 32.66 63.26 -38.93
C GLU A 399 33.17 63.72 -40.31
N GLY A 400 32.57 64.80 -40.82
CA GLY A 400 33.03 65.48 -42.06
C GLY A 400 32.26 65.06 -43.33
N ASN A 401 32.75 65.51 -44.49
CA ASN A 401 32.13 65.45 -45.86
C ASN A 401 32.18 64.04 -46.52
N LYS A 402 32.31 62.93 -45.73
CA LYS A 402 32.27 61.59 -46.33
C LYS A 402 30.88 61.04 -46.39
N LYS A 403 30.51 60.42 -47.53
CA LYS A 403 29.26 59.69 -47.70
C LYS A 403 29.12 58.63 -46.63
N LEU A 404 27.94 58.53 -46.05
CA LEU A 404 27.57 57.51 -45.13
C LEU A 404 27.16 56.26 -45.95
N ASN A 405 27.88 55.14 -45.75
CA ASN A 405 27.51 53.88 -46.38
C ASN A 405 27.14 52.90 -45.22
N LEU A 406 25.85 52.59 -45.11
CA LEU A 406 25.33 51.76 -44.04
C LEU A 406 24.89 50.42 -44.64
N ASP A 407 25.48 49.32 -44.13
CA ASP A 407 25.15 47.96 -44.56
C ASP A 407 23.73 47.60 -44.10
N SER A 408 22.98 46.84 -44.93
CA SER A 408 21.67 46.29 -44.51
C SER A 408 21.81 45.38 -43.32
N THR A 409 20.94 45.56 -42.35
CA THR A 409 20.91 44.82 -41.10
C THR A 409 19.96 43.63 -41.14
N GLY A 410 19.10 43.58 -42.19
CA GLY A 410 18.04 42.58 -42.32
C GLY A 410 16.85 42.83 -41.38
N LEU A 411 16.81 44.00 -40.75
CA LEU A 411 15.65 44.48 -40.00
C LEU A 411 15.07 45.69 -40.76
N ARG A 412 13.87 45.53 -41.30
CA ARG A 412 13.22 46.50 -42.19
C ARG A 412 13.21 47.91 -41.60
N GLU A 413 12.77 48.08 -40.36
CA GLU A 413 12.65 49.38 -39.69
C GLU A 413 14.03 50.02 -39.42
N VAL A 414 15.07 49.21 -39.21
CA VAL A 414 16.45 49.69 -39.03
C VAL A 414 17.05 50.05 -40.35
N ASP A 415 16.78 49.30 -41.42
CA ASP A 415 17.29 49.56 -42.76
C ASP A 415 16.57 50.79 -43.36
N GLU A 416 15.27 51.00 -43.16
CA GLU A 416 14.53 52.23 -43.53
C GLU A 416 15.11 53.47 -42.79
N LEU A 417 15.45 53.32 -41.49
CA LEU A 417 16.09 54.41 -40.73
C LEU A 417 17.49 54.70 -41.26
N ALA A 418 18.27 53.67 -41.61
CA ALA A 418 19.60 53.81 -42.19
C ALA A 418 19.55 54.59 -43.52
N GLU A 419 18.62 54.24 -44.41
CA GLU A 419 18.41 54.90 -45.72
C GLU A 419 17.95 56.35 -45.56
N ALA A 420 17.07 56.63 -44.60
CA ALA A 420 16.68 58.01 -44.28
C ALA A 420 17.84 58.85 -43.75
N MET A 421 18.74 58.25 -42.91
CA MET A 421 19.93 58.95 -42.43
C MET A 421 20.99 59.19 -43.51
N GLU A 422 21.18 58.22 -44.44
CA GLU A 422 22.08 58.42 -45.60
C GLU A 422 21.58 59.56 -46.50
N SER A 423 20.26 59.53 -46.82
CA SER A 423 19.62 60.57 -47.63
C SER A 423 19.70 61.97 -47.00
N ALA A 424 19.49 62.07 -45.71
CA ALA A 424 19.59 63.31 -44.96
C ALA A 424 21.02 63.87 -44.99
N LYS A 425 22.03 62.98 -44.83
CA LYS A 425 23.45 63.36 -44.84
C LYS A 425 23.91 63.79 -46.27
N ASP A 426 23.51 63.08 -47.32
CA ASP A 426 23.86 63.43 -48.68
C ASP A 426 23.25 64.80 -49.05
N LYS A 427 22.05 65.16 -48.60
CA LYS A 427 21.47 66.46 -48.69
C LYS A 427 22.27 67.55 -47.95
N MET A 428 22.74 67.24 -46.76
CA MET A 428 23.60 68.18 -45.99
C MET A 428 24.94 68.41 -46.66
N ILE A 429 25.55 67.38 -47.25
CA ILE A 429 26.83 67.52 -47.99
C ILE A 429 26.63 68.34 -49.25
N SER A 430 25.55 68.14 -50.01
CA SER A 430 25.23 68.91 -51.20
C SER A 430 25.00 70.40 -50.90
N LEU A 431 24.34 70.71 -49.82
CA LEU A 431 24.10 72.09 -49.37
C LEU A 431 25.40 72.78 -48.92
N HIS A 432 26.36 72.03 -48.31
CA HIS A 432 27.65 72.56 -47.82
C HIS A 432 28.68 72.77 -48.92
N LEU A 433 28.57 72.00 -50.02
CA LEU A 433 29.48 72.09 -51.18
C LEU A 433 28.97 72.99 -52.27
N GLY A 434 27.78 73.62 -52.10
CA GLY A 434 27.23 74.57 -53.07
C GLY A 434 26.93 73.98 -54.46
N LEU A 435 26.76 72.68 -54.56
CA LEU A 435 26.40 71.97 -55.79
C LEU A 435 24.89 71.91 -55.91
N PRO A 436 24.30 72.33 -57.05
CA PRO A 436 22.87 72.22 -57.33
C PRO A 436 22.50 70.75 -57.35
N GLY A 437 21.44 70.40 -56.61
CA GLY A 437 20.96 69.01 -56.36
C GLY A 437 20.36 68.38 -57.61
#